data_ea2afa14ab69498b2dfbfd572145c18c
#
_entry.id   ea2afa14ab69498b2dfbfd572145c18c
#
_cell.length_a   1.000
_cell.length_b   1.000
_cell.length_c   1.000
_cell.angle_alpha   90.00
_cell.angle_beta   90.00
_cell.angle_gamma   90.00
#
_symmetry.space_group_name_H-M   'P 1'
#
loop_
_entity.id
_entity.type
_entity.pdbx_description
1 polymer ?
#
loop_
_entity_poly.entity_id
_entity_poly.type
_entity_poly.pdbx_seq_one_letter_code
_entity_poly.pdbx_strand_id
1 'polypeptide(L)'
;MVSSVAVGGLFLSLVWHCKKNAPEAPRWIAHGLDWYAFATMAQMATGLWFLWAMPERVKHLLLGGAPLHTLVFALGAVLGMVSISTALQRRVRLTTTLLLMTMVLMACLRDLVRDAYLSPYFQVGQRTVTGEYLPLILFILTLAAGLAVLVWLLRTVARDMEVRS
;
A
#
# COMPACT_ATOMS: atom_id res chain seq x y z
N MET A 1 -3.20 -9.71 4.81
CA MET A 1 -4.51 -9.53 5.47
C MET A 1 -4.67 -8.13 6.10
N VAL A 2 -3.76 -7.68 6.98
CA VAL A 2 -3.88 -6.35 7.65
C VAL A 2 -3.95 -5.19 6.65
N SER A 3 -3.14 -5.22 5.59
CA SER A 3 -3.15 -4.22 4.52
C SER A 3 -4.49 -4.12 3.79
N SER A 4 -5.18 -5.25 3.60
CA SER A 4 -6.50 -5.28 2.95
C SER A 4 -7.56 -4.56 3.79
N VAL A 5 -7.47 -4.68 5.12
CA VAL A 5 -8.37 -3.98 6.05
C VAL A 5 -8.14 -2.47 5.99
N ALA A 6 -6.85 -2.04 5.97
CA ALA A 6 -6.52 -0.63 5.83
C ALA A 6 -7.07 -0.03 4.52
N VAL A 7 -6.82 -0.70 3.39
CA VAL A 7 -7.31 -0.26 2.08
C VAL A 7 -8.83 -0.27 2.01
N GLY A 8 -9.48 -1.31 2.57
CA GLY A 8 -10.94 -1.43 2.62
C GLY A 8 -11.58 -0.32 3.45
N GLY A 9 -11.03 0.00 4.63
CA GLY A 9 -11.48 1.09 5.47
C GLY A 9 -11.37 2.46 4.78
N LEU A 10 -10.24 2.70 4.11
CA LEU A 10 -10.04 3.93 3.34
C LEU A 10 -10.96 4.02 2.12
N PHE A 11 -11.17 2.91 1.41
CA PHE A 11 -12.11 2.85 0.29
C PHE A 11 -13.55 3.15 0.72
N LEU A 12 -13.98 2.59 1.84
CA LEU A 12 -15.29 2.92 2.44
C LEU A 12 -15.40 4.42 2.71
N SER A 13 -14.39 5.01 3.33
CA SER A 13 -14.35 6.45 3.62
C SER A 13 -14.40 7.29 2.35
N LEU A 14 -13.71 6.86 1.28
CA LEU A 14 -13.68 7.57 0.00
C LEU A 14 -15.03 7.54 -0.69
N VAL A 15 -15.71 6.38 -0.72
CA VAL A 15 -17.05 6.23 -1.29
C VAL A 15 -18.06 7.14 -0.59
N TRP A 16 -18.05 7.16 0.74
CA TRP A 16 -18.93 8.04 1.51
C TRP A 16 -18.54 9.52 1.41
N HIS A 17 -17.25 9.81 1.20
CA HIS A 17 -16.80 11.16 0.94
C HIS A 17 -17.35 11.73 -0.40
N CYS A 18 -17.54 10.87 -1.41
CA CYS A 18 -18.20 11.23 -2.66
C CYS A 18 -19.73 11.46 -2.46
N LYS A 19 -20.33 10.80 -1.47
CA LYS A 19 -21.75 10.92 -1.10
C LYS A 19 -22.01 11.90 0.05
N LYS A 20 -21.41 13.07 0.04
CA LYS A 20 -21.47 14.06 1.13
C LYS A 20 -22.87 14.45 1.60
N ASN A 21 -23.88 14.31 0.78
CA ASN A 21 -25.26 14.72 1.07
C ASN A 21 -26.05 13.69 1.90
N ALA A 22 -25.49 12.50 2.17
CA ALA A 22 -26.15 11.53 3.01
C ALA A 22 -25.92 11.86 4.51
N PRO A 23 -26.96 11.87 5.35
CA PRO A 23 -26.86 12.23 6.78
C PRO A 23 -25.94 11.30 7.57
N GLU A 24 -25.76 10.06 7.10
CA GLU A 24 -24.90 9.04 7.72
C GLU A 24 -23.44 9.11 7.28
N ALA A 25 -23.10 9.90 6.25
CA ALA A 25 -21.77 9.95 5.66
C ALA A 25 -20.66 10.25 6.69
N PRO A 26 -20.81 11.21 7.63
CA PRO A 26 -19.74 11.50 8.61
C PRO A 26 -19.39 10.31 9.50
N ARG A 27 -20.40 9.50 9.89
CA ARG A 27 -20.22 8.32 10.73
C ARG A 27 -19.42 7.23 9.99
N TRP A 28 -19.78 6.95 8.74
CA TRP A 28 -19.12 5.92 7.94
C TRP A 28 -17.71 6.33 7.53
N ILE A 29 -17.49 7.61 7.23
CA ILE A 29 -16.15 8.16 6.97
C ILE A 29 -15.27 7.99 8.22
N ALA A 30 -15.80 8.33 9.39
CA ALA A 30 -15.09 8.19 10.64
C ALA A 30 -14.70 6.72 10.88
N HIS A 31 -15.66 5.82 10.79
CA HIS A 31 -15.46 4.39 11.00
C HIS A 31 -14.40 3.80 10.06
N GLY A 32 -14.46 4.12 8.76
CA GLY A 32 -13.48 3.64 7.79
C GLY A 32 -12.07 4.16 8.05
N LEU A 33 -11.91 5.42 8.46
CA LEU A 33 -10.60 5.99 8.79
C LEU A 33 -10.03 5.43 10.11
N ASP A 34 -10.88 5.09 11.08
CA ASP A 34 -10.45 4.44 12.31
C ASP A 34 -9.90 3.03 12.03
N TRP A 35 -10.59 2.25 11.19
CA TRP A 35 -10.09 0.94 10.74
C TRP A 35 -8.78 1.07 9.95
N TYR A 36 -8.67 2.08 9.09
CA TYR A 36 -7.43 2.38 8.38
C TYR A 36 -6.28 2.66 9.35
N ALA A 37 -6.50 3.56 10.31
CA ALA A 37 -5.48 3.94 11.29
C ALA A 37 -5.05 2.75 12.15
N PHE A 38 -6.00 1.95 12.66
CA PHE A 38 -5.73 0.75 13.44
C PHE A 38 -4.93 -0.28 12.65
N ALA A 39 -5.36 -0.60 11.43
CA ALA A 39 -4.67 -1.57 10.59
C ALA A 39 -3.26 -1.09 10.20
N THR A 40 -3.08 0.22 9.94
CA THR A 40 -1.77 0.78 9.63
C THR A 40 -0.84 0.74 10.84
N MET A 41 -1.33 1.02 12.04
CA MET A 41 -0.54 0.84 13.28
C MET A 41 -0.13 -0.61 13.50
N ALA A 42 -1.05 -1.57 13.32
CA ALA A 42 -0.74 -2.99 13.41
C ALA A 42 0.31 -3.41 12.36
N GLN A 43 0.23 -2.86 11.16
CA GLN A 43 1.20 -3.12 10.09
C GLN A 43 2.58 -2.54 10.41
N MET A 44 2.66 -1.35 11.01
CA MET A 44 3.93 -0.78 11.48
C MET A 44 4.54 -1.63 12.58
N ALA A 45 3.75 -2.10 13.54
CA ALA A 45 4.23 -2.99 14.60
C ALA A 45 4.78 -4.31 14.03
N THR A 46 4.08 -4.92 13.06
CA THR A 46 4.58 -6.13 12.37
C THR A 46 5.82 -5.85 11.52
N GLY A 47 5.93 -4.67 10.93
CA GLY A 47 7.11 -4.21 10.20
C GLY A 47 8.34 -4.07 11.11
N LEU A 48 8.17 -3.50 12.30
CA LEU A 48 9.23 -3.40 13.31
C LEU A 48 9.65 -4.79 13.82
N TRP A 49 8.68 -5.67 14.05
CA TRP A 49 8.95 -7.06 14.41
C TRP A 49 9.77 -7.76 13.32
N PHE A 50 9.39 -7.58 12.06
CA PHE A 50 10.10 -8.15 10.92
C PHE A 50 11.53 -7.61 10.82
N LEU A 51 11.72 -6.30 11.04
CA LEU A 51 13.04 -5.68 11.07
C LEU A 51 13.93 -6.30 12.16
N TRP A 52 13.36 -6.59 13.33
CA TRP A 52 14.09 -7.23 14.42
C TRP A 52 14.50 -8.66 14.10
N ALA A 53 13.65 -9.40 13.39
CA ALA A 53 13.90 -10.79 12.98
C ALA A 53 14.83 -10.92 11.75
N MET A 54 15.18 -9.80 11.09
CA MET A 54 16.07 -9.80 9.92
C MET A 54 17.52 -10.18 10.29
N PRO A 55 18.27 -10.84 9.35
CA PRO A 55 19.71 -11.02 9.48
C PRO A 55 20.45 -9.70 9.66
N GLU A 56 21.48 -9.68 10.52
CA GLU A 56 22.24 -8.47 10.86
C GLU A 56 22.80 -7.73 9.63
N ARG A 57 23.20 -8.45 8.59
CA ARG A 57 23.70 -7.88 7.33
C ARG A 57 22.68 -6.97 6.66
N VAL A 58 21.43 -7.42 6.55
CA VAL A 58 20.36 -6.64 5.89
C VAL A 58 19.90 -5.52 6.80
N LYS A 59 19.82 -5.77 8.10
CA LYS A 59 19.52 -4.77 9.11
C LYS A 59 20.51 -3.61 9.06
N HIS A 60 21.80 -3.91 8.98
CA HIS A 60 22.85 -2.89 8.87
C HIS A 60 22.68 -2.03 7.60
N LEU A 61 22.34 -2.63 6.45
CA LEU A 61 22.08 -1.89 5.21
C LEU A 61 20.91 -0.92 5.35
N LEU A 62 19.83 -1.32 6.05
CA LEU A 62 18.66 -0.50 6.25
C LEU A 62 18.85 0.61 7.30
N LEU A 63 19.72 0.37 8.32
CA LEU A 63 19.91 1.25 9.46
C LEU A 63 21.18 2.12 9.38
N GLY A 64 21.77 2.29 8.21
CA GLY A 64 22.89 3.22 8.00
C GLY A 64 24.04 2.71 7.14
N GLY A 65 24.04 1.44 6.75
CA GLY A 65 25.09 0.86 5.91
C GLY A 65 25.03 1.28 4.44
N ALA A 66 23.86 1.70 3.95
CA ALA A 66 23.67 2.21 2.60
C ALA A 66 22.70 3.40 2.61
N PRO A 67 23.13 4.60 2.18
CA PRO A 67 22.35 5.82 2.34
C PRO A 67 20.99 5.75 1.64
N LEU A 68 20.91 5.11 0.47
CA LEU A 68 19.67 4.96 -0.28
C LEU A 68 18.65 4.08 0.48
N HIS A 69 19.09 2.93 1.00
CA HIS A 69 18.23 1.99 1.72
C HIS A 69 17.69 2.62 3.01
N THR A 70 18.56 3.28 3.75
CA THR A 70 18.21 4.00 4.98
C THR A 70 17.22 5.14 4.72
N LEU A 71 17.43 5.90 3.65
CA LEU A 71 16.56 7.02 3.29
C LEU A 71 15.17 6.54 2.89
N VAL A 72 15.07 5.51 2.03
CA VAL A 72 13.79 4.94 1.60
C VAL A 72 13.04 4.35 2.78
N PHE A 73 13.72 3.63 3.67
CA PHE A 73 13.12 3.07 4.88
C PHE A 73 12.61 4.17 5.84
N ALA A 74 13.43 5.17 6.13
CA ALA A 74 13.07 6.28 7.00
C ALA A 74 11.89 7.09 6.44
N LEU A 75 11.91 7.38 5.13
CA LEU A 75 10.83 8.08 4.44
C LEU A 75 9.52 7.27 4.51
N GLY A 76 9.59 5.94 4.32
CA GLY A 76 8.43 5.05 4.46
C GLY A 76 7.83 5.07 5.87
N ALA A 77 8.67 5.03 6.90
CA ALA A 77 8.23 5.11 8.29
C ALA A 77 7.57 6.45 8.60
N VAL A 78 8.17 7.57 8.18
CA VAL A 78 7.62 8.92 8.36
C VAL A 78 6.28 9.06 7.63
N LEU A 79 6.18 8.66 6.37
CA LEU A 79 4.92 8.71 5.61
C LEU A 79 3.84 7.85 6.26
N GLY A 80 4.19 6.68 6.80
CA GLY A 80 3.27 5.84 7.56
C GLY A 80 2.71 6.57 8.79
N MET A 81 3.57 7.20 9.60
CA MET A 81 3.14 7.98 10.77
C MET A 81 2.26 9.18 10.39
N VAL A 82 2.66 9.92 9.36
CA VAL A 82 1.88 11.07 8.86
C VAL A 82 0.53 10.60 8.32
N SER A 83 0.45 9.44 7.66
CA SER A 83 -0.82 8.91 7.15
C SER A 83 -1.78 8.52 8.28
N ILE A 84 -1.29 7.97 9.39
CA ILE A 84 -2.10 7.72 10.59
C ILE A 84 -2.61 9.04 11.16
N SER A 85 -1.74 10.04 11.30
CA SER A 85 -2.13 11.35 11.83
C SER A 85 -3.21 12.04 10.98
N THR A 86 -3.09 11.96 9.64
CA THR A 86 -4.09 12.53 8.72
C THR A 86 -5.41 11.76 8.72
N ALA A 87 -5.37 10.44 8.95
CA ALA A 87 -6.57 9.62 9.12
C ALA A 87 -7.33 10.01 10.40
N LEU A 88 -6.63 10.20 11.51
CA LEU A 88 -7.22 10.67 12.78
C LEU A 88 -7.79 12.09 12.66
N GLN A 89 -7.19 12.94 11.84
CA GLN A 89 -7.70 14.28 11.50
C GLN A 89 -8.87 14.25 10.51
N ARG A 90 -9.33 13.06 10.08
CA ARG A 90 -10.45 12.88 9.15
C ARG A 90 -10.22 13.47 7.75
N ARG A 91 -8.97 13.64 7.32
CA ARG A 91 -8.59 14.19 6.02
C ARG A 91 -8.51 13.11 4.95
N VAL A 92 -9.65 12.60 4.46
CA VAL A 92 -9.75 11.47 3.52
C VAL A 92 -8.81 11.60 2.30
N ARG A 93 -8.85 12.74 1.60
CA ARG A 93 -8.04 12.96 0.39
C ARG A 93 -6.55 12.88 0.66
N LEU A 94 -6.07 13.55 1.73
CA LEU A 94 -4.66 13.53 2.13
C LEU A 94 -4.22 12.12 2.50
N THR A 95 -5.02 11.41 3.30
CA THR A 95 -4.74 10.03 3.70
C THR A 95 -4.65 9.11 2.49
N THR A 96 -5.52 9.27 1.48
CA THR A 96 -5.48 8.49 0.24
C THR A 96 -4.19 8.75 -0.55
N THR A 97 -3.80 10.02 -0.71
CA THR A 97 -2.56 10.37 -1.41
C THR A 97 -1.34 9.81 -0.69
N LEU A 98 -1.28 9.93 0.64
CA LEU A 98 -0.20 9.38 1.46
C LEU A 98 -0.14 7.86 1.39
N LEU A 99 -1.30 7.16 1.35
CA LEU A 99 -1.34 5.72 1.17
C LEU A 99 -0.70 5.32 -0.18
N LEU A 100 -1.09 5.97 -1.28
CA LEU A 100 -0.53 5.69 -2.61
C LEU A 100 0.98 5.89 -2.64
N MET A 101 1.47 7.01 -2.07
CA MET A 101 2.90 7.29 -1.95
C MET A 101 3.62 6.23 -1.11
N THR A 102 3.03 5.83 0.00
CA THR A 102 3.59 4.79 0.87
C THR A 102 3.63 3.43 0.16
N MET A 103 2.61 3.09 -0.64
CA MET A 103 2.59 1.85 -1.43
C MET A 103 3.73 1.81 -2.45
N VAL A 104 3.96 2.89 -3.19
CA VAL A 104 5.07 2.99 -4.15
C VAL A 104 6.41 2.84 -3.42
N LEU A 105 6.58 3.54 -2.30
CA LEU A 105 7.81 3.49 -1.53
C LEU A 105 8.08 2.10 -0.93
N MET A 106 7.03 1.41 -0.45
CA MET A 106 7.13 0.03 0.04
C MET A 106 7.48 -0.95 -1.08
N ALA A 107 7.00 -0.74 -2.30
CA ALA A 107 7.40 -1.54 -3.45
C ALA A 107 8.90 -1.36 -3.75
N CYS A 108 9.40 -0.13 -3.76
CA CYS A 108 10.82 0.17 -3.91
C CYS A 108 11.67 -0.45 -2.77
N LEU A 109 11.21 -0.31 -1.53
CA LEU A 109 11.91 -0.89 -0.38
C LEU A 109 12.00 -2.42 -0.47
N ARG A 110 10.89 -3.07 -0.87
CA ARG A 110 10.86 -4.51 -1.07
C ARG A 110 11.87 -4.97 -2.12
N ASP A 111 12.01 -4.22 -3.20
CA ASP A 111 12.97 -4.52 -4.27
C ASP A 111 14.41 -4.37 -3.77
N LEU A 112 14.71 -3.27 -3.07
CA LEU A 112 16.01 -3.05 -2.44
C LEU A 112 16.38 -4.14 -1.44
N VAL A 113 15.44 -4.55 -0.59
CA VAL A 113 15.66 -5.63 0.39
C VAL A 113 15.90 -6.95 -0.34
N ARG A 114 15.14 -7.25 -1.38
CA ARG A 114 15.32 -8.44 -2.20
C ARG A 114 16.72 -8.49 -2.81
N ASP A 115 17.17 -7.39 -3.40
CA ASP A 115 18.51 -7.28 -3.98
C ASP A 115 19.60 -7.49 -2.91
N ALA A 116 19.43 -6.93 -1.73
CA ALA A 116 20.36 -7.12 -0.61
C ALA A 116 20.42 -8.58 -0.14
N TYR A 117 19.32 -9.33 -0.16
CA TYR A 117 19.30 -10.77 0.16
C TYR A 117 19.95 -11.62 -0.93
N LEU A 118 19.72 -11.27 -2.20
CA LEU A 118 20.18 -12.06 -3.35
C LEU A 118 21.63 -11.76 -3.74
N SER A 119 22.14 -10.56 -3.45
CA SER A 119 23.47 -10.10 -3.87
C SER A 119 24.65 -11.06 -3.59
N PRO A 120 24.67 -11.90 -2.52
CA PRO A 120 25.73 -12.88 -2.32
C PRO A 120 25.65 -14.09 -3.26
N TYR A 121 24.47 -14.39 -3.76
CA TYR A 121 24.21 -15.59 -4.57
C TYR A 121 23.96 -15.26 -6.03
N PHE A 122 23.56 -14.02 -6.32
CA PHE A 122 22.97 -13.69 -7.61
C PHE A 122 22.86 -12.17 -7.84
N GLN A 123 23.45 -11.68 -8.94
CA GLN A 123 23.31 -10.30 -9.37
C GLN A 123 22.28 -10.21 -10.50
N VAL A 124 21.14 -9.57 -10.24
CA VAL A 124 20.03 -9.44 -11.20
C VAL A 124 20.46 -8.73 -12.49
N GLY A 125 21.37 -7.74 -12.39
CA GLY A 125 21.86 -6.97 -13.54
C GLY A 125 22.78 -7.74 -14.50
N GLN A 126 23.24 -8.96 -14.16
CA GLN A 126 24.12 -9.77 -15.02
C GLN A 126 23.37 -10.84 -15.83
N ARG A 127 22.07 -10.97 -15.66
CA ARG A 127 21.29 -11.90 -16.48
C ARG A 127 21.03 -11.35 -17.88
N THR A 128 21.47 -12.07 -18.87
CA THR A 128 20.90 -11.99 -20.21
C THR A 128 19.42 -12.35 -20.09
N VAL A 129 18.55 -11.41 -20.45
CA VAL A 129 17.10 -11.66 -20.51
C VAL A 129 16.86 -12.73 -21.59
N THR A 130 16.85 -13.98 -21.19
CA THR A 130 16.33 -15.06 -22.03
C THR A 130 14.83 -14.79 -22.16
N GLY A 131 14.39 -14.52 -23.41
CA GLY A 131 13.06 -13.97 -23.70
C GLY A 131 11.89 -14.92 -23.42
N GLU A 132 11.71 -15.33 -22.17
CA GLU A 132 10.49 -15.97 -21.72
C GLU A 132 9.41 -14.92 -21.49
N TYR A 133 8.80 -14.45 -22.57
CA TYR A 133 7.71 -13.48 -22.54
C TYR A 133 6.39 -14.05 -22.01
N LEU A 134 6.26 -15.38 -21.93
CA LEU A 134 5.02 -16.04 -21.53
C LEU A 134 4.55 -15.63 -20.11
N PRO A 135 5.40 -15.63 -19.05
CA PRO A 135 4.99 -15.17 -17.72
C PRO A 135 4.58 -13.69 -17.70
N LEU A 136 5.26 -12.85 -18.50
CA LEU A 136 4.95 -11.42 -18.59
C LEU A 136 3.57 -11.19 -19.26
N ILE A 137 3.30 -11.89 -20.37
CA ILE A 137 2.02 -11.82 -21.09
C ILE A 137 0.89 -12.28 -20.15
N LEU A 138 1.09 -13.40 -19.46
CA LEU A 138 0.10 -13.96 -18.55
C LEU A 138 -0.17 -13.02 -17.37
N PHE A 139 0.87 -12.37 -16.84
CA PHE A 139 0.74 -11.34 -15.81
C PHE A 139 -0.06 -10.12 -16.30
N ILE A 140 0.26 -9.60 -17.49
CA ILE A 140 -0.46 -8.46 -18.08
C ILE A 140 -1.93 -8.79 -18.33
N LEU A 141 -2.22 -10.00 -18.85
CA LEU A 141 -3.60 -10.45 -19.08
C LEU A 141 -4.40 -10.56 -17.78
N THR A 142 -3.82 -11.16 -16.74
CA THR A 142 -4.49 -11.29 -15.43
C THR A 142 -4.68 -9.94 -14.76
N LEU A 143 -3.71 -9.04 -14.88
CA LEU A 143 -3.81 -7.67 -14.38
C LEU A 143 -4.93 -6.89 -15.10
N ALA A 144 -4.98 -6.97 -16.43
CA ALA A 144 -6.02 -6.33 -17.24
C ALA A 144 -7.42 -6.87 -16.90
N ALA A 145 -7.55 -8.20 -16.76
CA ALA A 145 -8.80 -8.83 -16.34
C ALA A 145 -9.24 -8.36 -14.94
N GLY A 146 -8.31 -8.33 -13.98
CA GLY A 146 -8.59 -7.84 -12.62
C GLY A 146 -9.03 -6.37 -12.60
N LEU A 147 -8.36 -5.51 -13.38
CA LEU A 147 -8.76 -4.10 -13.52
C LEU A 147 -10.14 -3.95 -14.18
N ALA A 148 -10.43 -4.75 -15.21
CA ALA A 148 -11.73 -4.74 -15.86
C ALA A 148 -12.87 -5.12 -14.91
N VAL A 149 -12.67 -6.17 -14.09
CA VAL A 149 -13.63 -6.59 -13.05
C VAL A 149 -13.81 -5.49 -12.01
N LEU A 150 -12.73 -4.84 -11.58
CA LEU A 150 -12.78 -3.76 -10.60
C LEU A 150 -13.57 -2.55 -11.14
N VAL A 151 -13.31 -2.14 -12.38
CA VAL A 151 -14.04 -1.06 -13.05
C VAL A 151 -15.51 -1.43 -13.23
N TRP A 152 -15.81 -2.69 -13.60
CA TRP A 152 -17.19 -3.17 -13.72
C TRP A 152 -17.93 -3.11 -12.38
N LEU A 153 -17.29 -3.61 -11.30
CA LEU A 153 -17.85 -3.53 -9.94
C LEU A 153 -18.13 -2.10 -9.50
N LEU A 154 -17.17 -1.20 -9.71
CA LEU A 154 -17.34 0.22 -9.38
C LEU A 154 -18.49 0.86 -10.14
N ARG A 155 -18.64 0.55 -11.44
CA ARG A 155 -19.76 1.05 -12.28
C ARG A 155 -21.09 0.48 -11.81
N THR A 156 -21.14 -0.81 -11.46
CA THR A 156 -22.38 -1.44 -10.97
C THR A 156 -22.83 -0.82 -9.64
N VAL A 157 -21.90 -0.66 -8.69
CA VAL A 157 -22.19 0.01 -7.42
C VAL A 157 -22.63 1.46 -7.63
N ALA A 158 -21.98 2.19 -8.55
CA ALA A 158 -22.36 3.56 -8.84
C ALA A 158 -23.80 3.67 -9.41
N ARG A 159 -24.17 2.76 -10.33
CA ARG A 159 -25.54 2.69 -10.90
C ARG A 159 -26.60 2.35 -9.86
N ASP A 160 -26.35 1.34 -9.03
CA ASP A 160 -27.29 0.95 -7.96
C ASP A 160 -27.51 2.09 -6.94
N MET A 161 -26.52 2.96 -6.83
CA MET A 161 -26.61 4.13 -5.96
C MET A 161 -27.41 5.28 -6.55
N GLU A 162 -27.40 5.45 -7.88
CA GLU A 162 -28.22 6.44 -8.58
C GLU A 162 -29.72 6.06 -8.61
N VAL A 163 -30.02 4.76 -8.68
CA VAL A 163 -31.43 4.26 -8.69
C VAL A 163 -32.10 4.40 -7.33
N ARG A 164 -31.34 4.49 -6.24
CA ARG A 164 -31.87 4.60 -4.87
C ARG A 164 -31.88 6.02 -4.30
N SER A 165 -31.44 7.01 -5.06
CA SER A 165 -31.50 8.43 -4.71
C SER A 165 -32.71 9.10 -5.35
#